data_01b7be09b5f3ce941d8604d55656c998
#
_entry.id   01b7be09b5f3ce941d8604d55656c998
#
_cell.length_a   1.000
_cell.length_b   1.000
_cell.length_c   1.000
_cell.angle_alpha   90.00
_cell.angle_beta   90.00
_cell.angle_gamma   90.00
#
_symmetry.space_group_name_H-M   'P 1'
#
loop_
_entity.id
_entity.type
_entity.pdbx_description
1 polymer ?
#
loop_
_entity_poly.entity_id
_entity_poly.type
_entity_poly.pdbx_seq_one_letter_code
_entity_poly.pdbx_strand_id
1 'polypeptide(L)'
;MKIREANVNDSKDIFEWRNDPITRQMSFNSDVVTISTHNKWFENSLHNKNKYLLIVEEKGRKISVVRFDIKEEKSTAEISINLNPLER
;
A
#
# COMPACT_ATOMS: atom_id res chain seq x y z
N MET A 1 -5.31 -1.54 18.27
CA MET A 1 -4.77 -1.29 16.90
C MET A 1 -3.33 -1.79 16.83
N LYS A 2 -2.99 -2.45 15.74
CA LYS A 2 -1.66 -2.99 15.55
C LYS A 2 -1.11 -2.52 14.20
N ILE A 3 0.16 -2.17 14.17
CA ILE A 3 0.84 -1.76 12.94
C ILE A 3 2.03 -2.70 12.75
N ARG A 4 2.14 -3.30 11.56
CA ARG A 4 3.24 -4.20 11.24
C ARG A 4 3.72 -3.99 9.82
N GLU A 5 4.90 -4.48 9.51
CA GLU A 5 5.40 -4.44 8.15
C GLU A 5 4.59 -5.39 7.27
N ALA A 6 4.35 -4.98 6.01
CA ALA A 6 3.70 -5.83 5.03
C ALA A 6 4.63 -6.97 4.63
N ASN A 7 4.04 -8.09 4.23
CA ASN A 7 4.80 -9.24 3.73
C ASN A 7 4.14 -9.78 2.47
N VAL A 8 4.71 -10.83 1.88
CA VAL A 8 4.22 -11.36 0.61
C VAL A 8 2.76 -11.80 0.65
N ASN A 9 2.28 -12.18 1.82
CA ASN A 9 0.88 -12.62 1.96
C ASN A 9 -0.11 -11.46 1.88
N ASP A 10 0.35 -10.23 1.99
CA ASP A 10 -0.51 -9.05 1.91
C ASP A 10 -0.68 -8.53 0.49
N SER A 11 0.09 -9.06 -0.47
CA SER A 11 0.11 -8.54 -1.84
C SER A 11 -1.27 -8.53 -2.50
N LYS A 12 -2.01 -9.61 -2.36
CA LYS A 12 -3.33 -9.74 -2.99
C LYS A 12 -4.30 -8.70 -2.46
N ASP A 13 -4.34 -8.53 -1.16
CA ASP A 13 -5.24 -7.55 -0.54
C ASP A 13 -4.89 -6.13 -0.98
N ILE A 14 -3.61 -5.80 -0.97
CA ILE A 14 -3.15 -4.47 -1.39
C ILE A 14 -3.50 -4.23 -2.87
N PHE A 15 -3.33 -5.25 -3.71
CA PHE A 15 -3.69 -5.17 -5.11
C PHE A 15 -5.18 -4.86 -5.28
N GLU A 16 -6.04 -5.57 -4.55
CA GLU A 16 -7.48 -5.35 -4.62
C GLU A 16 -7.86 -3.96 -4.13
N TRP A 17 -7.23 -3.49 -3.05
CA TRP A 17 -7.52 -2.15 -2.52
C TRP A 17 -7.10 -1.05 -3.51
N ARG A 18 -5.97 -1.24 -4.20
CA ARG A 18 -5.50 -0.26 -5.18
C ARG A 18 -6.44 -0.15 -6.38
N ASN A 19 -7.11 -1.24 -6.73
CA ASN A 19 -8.02 -1.27 -7.88
C ASN A 19 -9.48 -1.02 -7.51
N ASP A 20 -9.78 -0.78 -6.25
CA ASP A 20 -11.13 -0.40 -5.85
C ASP A 20 -11.55 0.87 -6.60
N PRO A 21 -12.77 0.90 -7.21
CA PRO A 21 -13.18 2.03 -8.02
C PRO A 21 -13.16 3.37 -7.27
N ILE A 22 -13.57 3.38 -6.02
CA ILE A 22 -13.60 4.62 -5.24
C ILE A 22 -12.17 5.07 -4.93
N THR A 23 -11.29 4.13 -4.58
CA THR A 23 -9.88 4.45 -4.33
C THR A 23 -9.23 5.05 -5.58
N ARG A 24 -9.52 4.49 -6.76
CA ARG A 24 -8.97 5.01 -8.01
C ARG A 24 -9.46 6.43 -8.31
N GLN A 25 -10.72 6.72 -7.98
CA GLN A 25 -11.25 8.07 -8.17
C GLN A 25 -10.58 9.10 -7.27
N MET A 26 -10.11 8.67 -6.11
CA MET A 26 -9.49 9.54 -5.11
C MET A 26 -7.98 9.69 -5.29
N SER A 27 -7.37 8.97 -6.21
CA SER A 27 -5.92 9.04 -6.41
C SER A 27 -5.59 9.84 -7.66
N PHE A 28 -4.34 10.30 -7.75
CA PHE A 28 -3.85 11.03 -8.92
C PHE A 28 -3.87 10.20 -10.19
N ASN A 29 -3.67 8.90 -10.05
CA ASN A 29 -3.70 7.98 -11.17
C ASN A 29 -4.87 7.04 -11.00
N SER A 30 -5.88 7.18 -11.86
CA SER A 30 -7.08 6.36 -11.80
C SER A 30 -7.00 5.09 -12.64
N ASP A 31 -5.87 4.83 -13.28
CA ASP A 31 -5.72 3.64 -14.12
C ASP A 31 -5.75 2.37 -13.29
N VAL A 32 -6.30 1.31 -13.89
CA VAL A 32 -6.31 -0.01 -13.27
C VAL A 32 -4.89 -0.56 -13.25
N VAL A 33 -4.46 -1.07 -12.11
CA VAL A 33 -3.15 -1.70 -11.95
C VAL A 33 -3.27 -3.17 -12.33
N THR A 34 -2.44 -3.63 -13.27
CA THR A 34 -2.41 -5.06 -13.61
C THR A 34 -1.66 -5.85 -12.54
N ILE A 35 -1.96 -7.13 -12.44
CA ILE A 35 -1.30 -7.98 -11.43
C ILE A 35 0.21 -8.05 -11.67
N SER A 36 0.63 -8.07 -12.91
CA SER A 36 2.06 -8.11 -13.24
C SER A 36 2.79 -6.85 -12.77
N THR A 37 2.22 -5.69 -13.04
CA THR A 37 2.79 -4.41 -12.62
C THR A 37 2.79 -4.31 -11.10
N HIS A 38 1.70 -4.74 -10.46
CA HIS A 38 1.60 -4.72 -9.00
C HIS A 38 2.66 -5.59 -8.35
N ASN A 39 2.85 -6.80 -8.86
CA ASN A 39 3.82 -7.72 -8.28
C ASN A 39 5.24 -7.18 -8.34
N LYS A 40 5.62 -6.55 -9.45
CA LYS A 40 6.93 -5.92 -9.57
C LYS A 40 7.11 -4.77 -8.58
N TRP A 41 6.10 -3.93 -8.49
CA TRP A 41 6.13 -2.80 -7.56
C TRP A 41 6.20 -3.28 -6.12
N PHE A 42 5.39 -4.28 -5.78
CA PHE A 42 5.31 -4.79 -4.42
C PHE A 42 6.64 -5.42 -3.99
N GLU A 43 7.22 -6.25 -4.85
CA GLU A 43 8.50 -6.88 -4.57
C GLU A 43 9.60 -5.84 -4.41
N ASN A 44 9.66 -4.87 -5.32
CA ASN A 44 10.65 -3.80 -5.23
C ASN A 44 10.48 -3.00 -3.94
N SER A 45 9.25 -2.73 -3.54
CA SER A 45 8.98 -1.97 -2.32
C SER A 45 9.43 -2.72 -1.06
N LEU A 46 9.24 -4.03 -1.03
CA LEU A 46 9.66 -4.83 0.13
C LEU A 46 11.16 -4.86 0.31
N HIS A 47 11.91 -4.74 -0.78
CA HIS A 47 13.38 -4.82 -0.74
C HIS A 47 14.08 -3.47 -0.83
N ASN A 48 13.33 -2.37 -0.92
CA ASN A 48 13.92 -1.04 -1.06
C ASN A 48 14.06 -0.41 0.33
N LYS A 49 15.29 0.01 0.66
CA LYS A 49 15.60 0.63 1.96
C LYS A 49 14.84 1.93 2.21
N ASN A 50 14.45 2.62 1.14
CA ASN A 50 13.79 3.92 1.25
C ASN A 50 12.28 3.82 1.15
N LYS A 51 11.75 2.61 1.15
CA LYS A 51 10.31 2.39 1.07
C LYS A 51 9.85 1.49 2.20
N TYR A 52 8.74 1.87 2.82
CA TYR A 52 8.12 1.10 3.89
C TYR A 52 6.66 0.87 3.55
N LEU A 53 6.22 -0.37 3.67
CA LEU A 53 4.82 -0.73 3.56
C LEU A 53 4.37 -1.27 4.91
N LEU A 54 3.41 -0.61 5.52
CA LEU A 54 2.91 -0.99 6.83
C LEU A 54 1.43 -1.34 6.73
N ILE A 55 1.04 -2.39 7.41
CA ILE A 55 -0.36 -2.81 7.49
C ILE A 55 -0.90 -2.41 8.85
N VAL A 56 -2.03 -1.72 8.85
CA VAL A 56 -2.76 -1.39 10.07
C VAL A 56 -3.84 -2.44 10.27
N GLU A 57 -3.84 -3.07 11.44
CA GLU A 57 -4.82 -4.11 11.78
C GLU A 57 -5.56 -3.74 13.04
N GLU A 58 -6.81 -4.16 13.12
CA GLU A 58 -7.58 -4.04 14.34
C GLU A 58 -8.46 -5.27 14.50
N LYS A 59 -8.35 -5.92 15.66
CA LYS A 59 -9.10 -7.13 15.98
C LYS A 59 -8.95 -8.22 14.92
N GLY A 60 -7.74 -8.37 14.39
CA GLY A 60 -7.44 -9.38 13.38
C GLY A 60 -7.83 -9.01 11.96
N ARG A 61 -8.35 -7.81 11.73
CA ARG A 61 -8.75 -7.36 10.39
C ARG A 61 -7.78 -6.32 9.86
N LYS A 62 -7.46 -6.43 8.57
CA LYS A 62 -6.60 -5.45 7.91
C LYS A 62 -7.41 -4.22 7.56
N ILE A 63 -7.03 -3.07 8.10
CA ILE A 63 -7.76 -1.82 7.93
C ILE A 63 -7.22 -1.01 6.77
N SER A 64 -5.90 -0.92 6.64
CA SER A 64 -5.28 -0.11 5.61
C SER A 64 -3.84 -0.51 5.37
N VAL A 65 -3.28 -0.02 4.26
CA VAL A 65 -1.85 -0.07 4.01
C VAL A 65 -1.34 1.37 3.96
N VAL A 66 -0.22 1.62 4.65
CA VAL A 66 0.44 2.92 4.67
C VAL A 66 1.77 2.76 3.97
N ARG A 67 2.04 3.62 2.98
CA ARG A 67 3.29 3.60 2.24
C ARG A 67 4.09 4.85 2.54
N PHE A 68 5.36 4.65 2.88
CA PHE A 68 6.32 5.73 3.06
C PHE A 68 7.39 5.60 1.99
N ASP A 69 7.60 6.67 1.21
CA ASP A 69 8.69 6.76 0.25
C ASP A 69 9.63 7.85 0.70
N ILE A 70 10.82 7.48 1.17
CA ILE A 70 11.83 8.44 1.63
C ILE A 70 12.64 8.91 0.41
N LYS A 71 12.71 10.21 0.21
CA LYS A 71 13.47 10.78 -0.89
C LYS A 71 14.98 10.67 -0.62
N GLU A 72 15.77 10.73 -1.70
CA GLU A 72 17.22 10.56 -1.60
C GLU A 72 17.87 11.57 -0.65
N GLU A 73 17.36 12.79 -0.63
CA GLU A 73 17.87 13.83 0.25
C GLU A 73 17.57 13.56 1.73
N LYS A 74 16.70 12.58 1.99
CA LYS A 74 16.30 12.20 3.34
C LYS A 74 15.67 13.34 4.15
N SER A 75 15.33 14.43 3.49
CA SER A 75 14.68 15.57 4.13
C SER A 75 13.16 15.53 3.98
N THR A 76 12.64 14.71 3.06
CA THR A 76 11.21 14.61 2.81
C THR A 76 10.80 13.14 2.62
N ALA A 77 9.54 12.87 2.87
CA ALA A 77 8.97 11.56 2.62
C ALA A 77 7.56 11.74 2.06
N GLU A 78 7.19 10.89 1.11
CA GLU A 78 5.81 10.82 0.64
C GLU A 78 5.09 9.76 1.43
N ILE A 79 3.87 10.07 1.86
CA ILE A 79 3.03 9.14 2.62
C ILE A 79 1.75 8.93 1.84
N SER A 80 1.40 7.67 1.59
CA SER A 80 0.15 7.30 0.95
C SER A 80 -0.58 6.29 1.81
N ILE A 81 -1.91 6.44 1.89
CA ILE A 81 -2.75 5.55 2.68
C ILE A 81 -3.85 5.01 1.78
N ASN A 82 -3.98 3.69 1.68
CA ASN A 82 -5.08 3.04 1.00
C ASN A 82 -5.90 2.26 2.02
N LEU A 83 -7.19 2.61 2.12
CA LEU A 83 -8.09 1.92 3.04
C LEU A 83 -8.63 0.65 2.42
N ASN A 84 -8.82 -0.37 3.27
CA ASN A 84 -9.56 -1.54 2.87
C ASN A 84 -11.01 -1.12 2.60
N PRO A 85 -11.54 -1.32 1.37
CA PRO A 85 -12.90 -0.87 1.05
C PRO A 85 -13.98 -1.43 1.97
N LEU A 86 -13.74 -2.62 2.54
CA LEU A 86 -14.70 -3.25 3.43
C LEU A 86 -14.74 -2.63 4.82
N GLU A 87 -13.76 -1.77 5.12
CA GLU A 87 -13.63 -1.15 6.45
C GLU A 87 -13.91 0.36 6.43
N ARG A 88 -14.49 0.85 5.36
CA ARG A 88 -14.91 2.25 5.28
C ARG A 88 -16.18 2.49 6.07
#